data_630b71133796a7da71f3d88786086a95
#
_entry.id   630b71133796a7da71f3d88786086a95
#
_cell.length_a   1.000
_cell.length_b   1.000
_cell.length_c   1.000
_cell.angle_alpha   90.00
_cell.angle_beta   90.00
_cell.angle_gamma   90.00
#
_symmetry.space_group_name_H-M   'P 1'
#
loop_
_entity.id
_entity.type
_entity.pdbx_description
1 polymer ?
#
loop_
_entity_poly.entity_id
_entity_poly.type
_entity_poly.pdbx_seq_one_letter_code
_entity_poly.pdbx_strand_id
1 'polypeptide(L)'
;RRALHNPCFRNSLLATVTRQVNKVGCRLVASTASSFPFVQGEELDIYIEDLTNLGLGIGRKVIDNGASWVVMVPFVLPGERVRVKINHNYKTYSEASLVEVQTPSADRITPKCQHFATCGGCQYQHMSISSQRSWKQTQVATAMSKIAGISDITVNKTVGTSHEYYYRSKITPHFERSSIGNQIACVGFQQRNTRDIVDVKHCVVASKPINAKYTHLRDILTNSSSNAKFKEGPMLLRESHNGTVVTDGNKDVQQKVGGIEFQFQAREFFQNNPYVLELLVQHVLDKAVGHGCKHLVDTYCGSG
;
A
#
# COMPACT_ATOMS: atom_id res chain seq x y z
N ARG A 1 17.85 9.97 -22.11
CA ARG A 1 16.92 8.84 -22.13
C ARG A 1 17.73 7.57 -21.84
N ARG A 2 18.05 7.31 -20.60
CA ARG A 2 18.69 6.06 -20.15
C ARG A 2 17.68 5.35 -19.28
N ALA A 3 17.15 4.21 -19.74
CA ALA A 3 16.40 3.28 -18.91
C ALA A 3 17.35 2.79 -17.82
N LEU A 4 17.06 3.13 -16.56
CA LEU A 4 17.79 2.61 -15.42
C LEU A 4 17.45 1.12 -15.29
N HIS A 5 18.42 0.26 -15.57
CA HIS A 5 18.33 -1.17 -15.28
C HIS A 5 18.22 -1.33 -13.76
N ASN A 6 17.05 -1.72 -13.29
CA ASN A 6 16.86 -2.13 -11.90
C ASN A 6 17.15 -3.64 -11.83
N PRO A 7 18.20 -4.09 -11.13
CA PRO A 7 18.61 -5.50 -11.10
C PRO A 7 17.59 -6.42 -10.41
N CYS A 8 16.56 -5.89 -9.79
CA CYS A 8 15.51 -6.66 -9.11
C CYS A 8 14.36 -7.14 -10.02
N PHE A 9 14.36 -6.82 -11.32
CA PHE A 9 13.34 -7.33 -12.23
C PHE A 9 13.74 -8.70 -12.78
N ARG A 10 12.95 -9.72 -12.49
CA ARG A 10 13.04 -11.03 -13.16
C ARG A 10 12.63 -10.87 -14.62
N ASN A 11 13.58 -11.02 -15.53
CA ASN A 11 13.31 -11.29 -16.94
C ASN A 11 12.76 -12.72 -17.08
N SER A 12 11.44 -12.85 -17.26
CA SER A 12 10.86 -14.10 -17.75
C SER A 12 11.20 -14.23 -19.26
N LEU A 13 12.30 -14.85 -19.56
CA LEU A 13 12.64 -15.29 -20.92
C LEU A 13 11.71 -16.46 -21.28
N LEU A 14 10.68 -16.17 -22.06
CA LEU A 14 9.94 -17.16 -22.82
C LEU A 14 10.85 -17.74 -23.90
N ALA A 15 11.26 -18.99 -23.72
CA ALA A 15 11.95 -19.77 -24.74
C ALA A 15 10.99 -20.00 -25.92
N THR A 16 11.26 -19.34 -27.04
CA THR A 16 10.55 -19.57 -28.30
C THR A 16 11.06 -20.86 -28.92
N VAL A 17 10.28 -21.92 -28.86
CA VAL A 17 10.51 -23.12 -29.67
C VAL A 17 9.86 -22.91 -31.02
N THR A 18 10.65 -22.63 -32.03
CA THR A 18 10.24 -22.63 -33.43
C THR A 18 9.98 -24.05 -33.90
N ARG A 19 8.72 -24.41 -34.13
CA ARG A 19 8.34 -25.53 -35.00
C ARG A 19 7.77 -24.97 -36.30
N GLN A 20 8.53 -25.12 -37.38
CA GLN A 20 7.95 -25.02 -38.72
C GLN A 20 6.96 -26.15 -38.96
N VAL A 21 5.74 -25.81 -39.34
CA VAL A 21 4.84 -26.71 -40.05
C VAL A 21 4.11 -25.91 -41.12
N ASN A 22 4.45 -26.20 -42.36
CA ASN A 22 3.64 -25.83 -43.53
C ASN A 22 2.29 -26.54 -43.49
N LYS A 23 1.17 -25.82 -43.67
CA LYS A 23 0.16 -26.07 -44.70
C LYS A 23 -1.07 -25.17 -44.53
N VAL A 24 -1.41 -24.61 -45.63
CA VAL A 24 -2.55 -23.83 -46.01
C VAL A 24 -3.86 -24.39 -45.44
N GLY A 25 -4.57 -23.52 -44.76
CA GLY A 25 -5.96 -23.71 -44.34
C GLY A 25 -6.45 -22.40 -43.71
N CYS A 26 -7.03 -21.54 -44.56
CA CYS A 26 -7.71 -20.33 -44.10
C CYS A 26 -8.94 -20.76 -43.28
N ARG A 27 -8.79 -20.99 -41.99
CA ARG A 27 -9.87 -21.02 -41.02
C ARG A 27 -10.10 -19.58 -40.59
N LEU A 28 -11.22 -19.02 -41.00
CA LEU A 28 -11.83 -17.88 -40.34
C LEU A 28 -11.90 -18.21 -38.83
N VAL A 29 -10.95 -17.69 -38.08
CA VAL A 29 -11.07 -17.65 -36.63
C VAL A 29 -12.17 -16.65 -36.35
N ALA A 30 -13.37 -17.15 -36.12
CA ALA A 30 -14.42 -16.35 -35.51
C ALA A 30 -13.80 -15.75 -34.26
N SER A 31 -13.63 -14.45 -34.24
CA SER A 31 -13.28 -13.72 -33.05
C SER A 31 -14.40 -14.00 -32.05
N THR A 32 -14.15 -14.84 -31.07
CA THR A 32 -15.03 -14.91 -29.89
C THR A 32 -15.02 -13.51 -29.31
N ALA A 33 -16.09 -12.76 -29.53
CA ALA A 33 -16.27 -11.47 -28.88
C ALA A 33 -15.97 -11.65 -27.41
N SER A 34 -15.02 -10.91 -26.89
CA SER A 34 -14.67 -10.99 -25.47
C SER A 34 -15.96 -10.72 -24.70
N SER A 35 -16.27 -11.56 -23.70
CA SER A 35 -17.44 -11.35 -22.84
C SER A 35 -17.32 -10.07 -21.99
N PHE A 36 -16.25 -9.35 -22.13
CA PHE A 36 -15.91 -8.13 -21.40
C PHE A 36 -15.82 -6.92 -22.33
N PRO A 37 -16.16 -5.72 -21.84
CA PRO A 37 -16.23 -4.51 -22.66
C PRO A 37 -14.86 -3.97 -23.12
N PHE A 38 -13.77 -4.40 -22.46
CA PHE A 38 -12.41 -3.96 -22.79
C PHE A 38 -11.48 -5.15 -22.98
N VAL A 39 -10.44 -4.94 -23.80
CA VAL A 39 -9.38 -5.93 -23.99
C VAL A 39 -8.26 -5.67 -22.99
N GLN A 40 -7.65 -6.74 -22.45
CA GLN A 40 -6.47 -6.62 -21.61
C GLN A 40 -5.33 -5.92 -22.38
N GLY A 41 -4.73 -4.91 -21.76
CA GLY A 41 -3.71 -4.08 -22.39
C GLY A 41 -4.24 -2.85 -23.14
N GLU A 42 -5.55 -2.72 -23.31
CA GLU A 42 -6.20 -1.56 -23.92
C GLU A 42 -5.98 -0.30 -23.07
N GLU A 43 -5.72 0.83 -23.72
CA GLU A 43 -5.58 2.13 -23.07
C GLU A 43 -6.85 2.95 -23.23
N LEU A 44 -7.29 3.56 -22.14
CA LEU A 44 -8.50 4.36 -22.06
C LEU A 44 -8.23 5.69 -21.36
N ASP A 45 -8.91 6.75 -21.81
CA ASP A 45 -9.00 7.99 -21.05
C ASP A 45 -10.25 7.96 -20.18
N ILE A 46 -10.05 8.17 -18.86
CA ILE A 46 -11.11 8.07 -17.84
C ILE A 46 -11.08 9.29 -16.93
N TYR A 47 -12.27 9.74 -16.52
CA TYR A 47 -12.45 10.70 -15.45
C TYR A 47 -12.65 9.95 -14.13
N ILE A 48 -11.92 10.35 -13.08
CA ILE A 48 -12.01 9.75 -11.75
C ILE A 48 -13.05 10.50 -10.94
N GLU A 49 -14.11 9.79 -10.57
CA GLU A 49 -15.26 10.35 -9.87
C GLU A 49 -15.11 10.24 -8.35
N ASP A 50 -14.52 9.14 -7.88
CA ASP A 50 -14.48 8.79 -6.46
C ASP A 50 -13.28 7.90 -6.13
N LEU A 51 -13.07 7.59 -4.84
CA LEU A 51 -12.10 6.61 -4.37
C LEU A 51 -12.79 5.50 -3.57
N THR A 52 -12.26 4.30 -3.64
CA THR A 52 -12.61 3.22 -2.72
C THR A 52 -11.93 3.45 -1.35
N ASN A 53 -12.40 2.74 -0.31
CA ASN A 53 -11.74 2.72 1.00
C ASN A 53 -10.30 2.15 0.97
N LEU A 54 -9.94 1.43 -0.10
CA LEU A 54 -8.60 0.90 -0.34
C LEU A 54 -7.72 1.86 -1.16
N GLY A 55 -8.23 3.04 -1.53
CA GLY A 55 -7.49 4.06 -2.28
C GLY A 55 -7.41 3.81 -3.77
N LEU A 56 -8.30 2.99 -4.33
CA LEU A 56 -8.47 2.86 -5.78
C LEU A 56 -9.41 3.95 -6.27
N GLY A 57 -9.02 4.69 -7.30
CA GLY A 57 -9.90 5.59 -8.02
C GLY A 57 -11.01 4.82 -8.73
N ILE A 58 -12.19 5.37 -8.76
CA ILE A 58 -13.34 4.86 -9.47
C ILE A 58 -13.63 5.80 -10.63
N GLY A 59 -13.50 5.29 -11.83
CA GLY A 59 -14.00 5.96 -13.04
C GLY A 59 -15.05 5.10 -13.73
N ARG A 60 -15.88 5.73 -14.57
CA ARG A 60 -16.90 5.04 -15.35
C ARG A 60 -16.75 5.33 -16.82
N LYS A 61 -16.97 4.31 -17.61
CA LYS A 61 -16.99 4.39 -19.08
C LYS A 61 -18.31 3.82 -19.58
N VAL A 62 -18.97 4.55 -20.48
CA VAL A 62 -20.12 4.02 -21.19
C VAL A 62 -19.61 3.00 -22.21
N ILE A 63 -20.20 1.82 -22.24
CA ILE A 63 -19.90 0.73 -23.15
C ILE A 63 -20.96 0.62 -24.25
N ASP A 64 -20.73 -0.18 -25.28
CA ASP A 64 -21.52 -0.24 -26.50
C ASP A 64 -23.05 -0.44 -26.33
N ASN A 65 -23.45 -1.13 -25.25
CA ASN A 65 -24.85 -1.31 -24.90
C ASN A 65 -25.46 -0.15 -24.08
N GLY A 66 -24.75 0.97 -23.94
CA GLY A 66 -25.16 2.13 -23.16
C GLY A 66 -25.02 1.98 -21.63
N ALA A 67 -24.57 0.82 -21.14
CA ALA A 67 -24.35 0.60 -19.71
C ALA A 67 -23.08 1.31 -19.23
N SER A 68 -23.08 1.67 -17.95
CA SER A 68 -21.92 2.27 -17.28
C SER A 68 -21.05 1.16 -16.68
N TRP A 69 -19.80 1.08 -17.11
CA TRP A 69 -18.83 0.10 -16.63
C TRP A 69 -17.79 0.75 -15.72
N VAL A 70 -17.53 0.13 -14.57
CA VAL A 70 -16.58 0.64 -13.58
C VAL A 70 -15.16 0.23 -13.93
N VAL A 71 -14.24 1.18 -13.84
CA VAL A 71 -12.79 0.94 -13.94
C VAL A 71 -12.12 1.44 -12.66
N MET A 72 -11.39 0.54 -11.99
CA MET A 72 -10.66 0.84 -10.77
C MET A 72 -9.18 1.09 -11.05
N VAL A 73 -8.66 2.22 -10.58
CA VAL A 73 -7.31 2.70 -10.90
C VAL A 73 -6.58 3.10 -9.63
N PRO A 74 -5.38 2.57 -9.33
CA PRO A 74 -4.58 3.01 -8.19
C PRO A 74 -3.89 4.35 -8.47
N PHE A 75 -3.56 5.09 -7.41
CA PHE A 75 -2.73 6.30 -7.43
C PHE A 75 -3.29 7.51 -8.18
N VAL A 76 -4.61 7.55 -8.31
CA VAL A 76 -5.36 8.67 -8.88
C VAL A 76 -6.24 9.32 -7.83
N LEU A 77 -6.73 10.53 -8.11
CA LEU A 77 -7.58 11.32 -7.22
C LEU A 77 -8.90 11.71 -7.93
N PRO A 78 -9.99 11.90 -7.16
CA PRO A 78 -11.21 12.45 -7.72
C PRO A 78 -10.99 13.79 -8.42
N GLY A 79 -11.67 14.01 -9.53
CA GLY A 79 -11.53 15.20 -10.37
C GLY A 79 -10.43 15.08 -11.43
N GLU A 80 -9.65 14.02 -11.46
CA GLU A 80 -8.60 13.85 -12.46
C GLU A 80 -9.12 13.25 -13.77
N ARG A 81 -8.53 13.71 -14.88
CA ARG A 81 -8.54 12.98 -16.14
C ARG A 81 -7.25 12.21 -16.29
N VAL A 82 -7.37 10.91 -16.53
CA VAL A 82 -6.21 10.01 -16.55
C VAL A 82 -6.29 9.09 -17.75
N ARG A 83 -5.12 8.75 -18.30
CA ARG A 83 -4.95 7.61 -19.20
C ARG A 83 -4.58 6.40 -18.40
N VAL A 84 -5.29 5.31 -18.64
CA VAL A 84 -5.12 4.05 -17.92
C VAL A 84 -4.98 2.89 -18.91
N LYS A 85 -4.33 1.81 -18.46
CA LYS A 85 -4.18 0.57 -19.22
C LYS A 85 -4.89 -0.56 -18.49
N ILE A 86 -5.81 -1.24 -19.16
CA ILE A 86 -6.58 -2.36 -18.59
C ILE A 86 -5.65 -3.52 -18.25
N ASN A 87 -5.66 -3.95 -16.99
CA ASN A 87 -4.87 -5.09 -16.53
C ASN A 87 -5.71 -6.36 -16.47
N HIS A 88 -6.92 -6.25 -15.93
CA HIS A 88 -7.78 -7.40 -15.71
C HIS A 88 -9.26 -7.00 -15.74
N ASN A 89 -10.09 -7.86 -16.33
CA ASN A 89 -11.54 -7.70 -16.34
C ASN A 89 -12.17 -8.70 -15.36
N TYR A 90 -13.03 -8.19 -14.50
CA TYR A 90 -13.90 -8.96 -13.61
C TYR A 90 -15.33 -8.93 -14.14
N LYS A 91 -16.20 -9.71 -13.55
CA LYS A 91 -17.60 -9.83 -14.00
C LYS A 91 -18.36 -8.49 -14.03
N THR A 92 -18.03 -7.52 -13.18
CA THR A 92 -18.76 -6.27 -12.99
C THR A 92 -17.90 -5.00 -13.06
N TYR A 93 -16.57 -5.14 -13.18
CA TYR A 93 -15.64 -4.02 -13.28
C TYR A 93 -14.32 -4.46 -13.90
N SER A 94 -13.48 -3.50 -14.24
CA SER A 94 -12.10 -3.74 -14.67
C SER A 94 -11.10 -3.07 -13.74
N GLU A 95 -9.93 -3.68 -13.58
CA GLU A 95 -8.77 -3.06 -12.95
C GLU A 95 -7.80 -2.56 -14.01
N ALA A 96 -7.26 -1.37 -13.78
CA ALA A 96 -6.33 -0.74 -14.70
C ALA A 96 -5.11 -0.16 -13.93
N SER A 97 -4.01 0.01 -14.65
CA SER A 97 -2.85 0.77 -14.18
C SER A 97 -2.90 2.19 -14.69
N LEU A 98 -2.47 3.13 -13.89
CA LEU A 98 -2.28 4.52 -14.30
C LEU A 98 -1.11 4.59 -15.30
N VAL A 99 -1.35 5.16 -16.47
CA VAL A 99 -0.33 5.49 -17.48
C VAL A 99 0.10 6.95 -17.33
N GLU A 100 -0.87 7.86 -17.28
CA GLU A 100 -0.62 9.30 -17.23
C GLU A 100 -1.76 10.04 -16.54
N VAL A 101 -1.42 11.09 -15.80
CA VAL A 101 -2.39 12.07 -15.30
C VAL A 101 -2.43 13.23 -16.29
N GLN A 102 -3.50 13.33 -17.07
CA GLN A 102 -3.69 14.36 -18.11
C GLN A 102 -4.12 15.69 -17.49
N THR A 103 -5.02 15.64 -16.51
CA THR A 103 -5.48 16.82 -15.77
C THR A 103 -5.45 16.46 -14.28
N PRO A 104 -4.51 17.05 -13.51
CA PRO A 104 -4.40 16.73 -12.08
C PRO A 104 -5.51 17.37 -11.26
N SER A 105 -5.88 16.73 -10.14
CA SER A 105 -6.70 17.31 -9.09
C SER A 105 -5.94 18.41 -8.34
N ALA A 106 -6.67 19.41 -7.83
CA ALA A 106 -6.10 20.45 -6.96
C ALA A 106 -5.49 19.87 -5.66
N ASP A 107 -5.95 18.70 -5.24
CA ASP A 107 -5.44 17.98 -4.04
C ASP A 107 -4.18 17.17 -4.30
N ARG A 108 -3.73 17.08 -5.57
CA ARG A 108 -2.55 16.31 -5.93
C ARG A 108 -1.27 17.03 -5.53
N ILE A 109 -0.41 16.32 -4.82
CA ILE A 109 0.94 16.76 -4.48
C ILE A 109 1.98 15.78 -4.99
N THR A 110 3.23 16.21 -5.10
CA THR A 110 4.35 15.32 -5.41
C THR A 110 4.68 14.46 -4.20
N PRO A 111 4.65 13.11 -4.34
CA PRO A 111 5.01 12.21 -3.26
C PRO A 111 6.44 12.43 -2.79
N LYS A 112 6.68 12.45 -1.48
CA LYS A 112 8.03 12.54 -0.90
C LYS A 112 8.87 11.29 -1.15
N CYS A 113 8.24 10.13 -1.28
CA CYS A 113 8.90 8.85 -1.52
C CYS A 113 9.08 8.62 -3.02
N GLN A 114 10.33 8.46 -3.47
CA GLN A 114 10.63 8.14 -4.88
C GLN A 114 10.09 6.76 -5.32
N HIS A 115 9.78 5.87 -4.39
CA HIS A 115 9.23 4.52 -4.65
C HIS A 115 7.69 4.49 -4.55
N PHE A 116 7.05 5.66 -4.38
CA PHE A 116 5.58 5.70 -4.39
C PHE A 116 5.05 5.21 -5.74
N ALA A 117 3.90 4.56 -5.72
CA ALA A 117 3.27 3.86 -6.84
C ALA A 117 3.95 2.54 -7.28
N THR A 118 5.20 2.30 -6.92
CA THR A 118 5.86 1.00 -7.16
C THR A 118 5.85 0.13 -5.90
N CYS A 119 6.32 0.68 -4.77
CA CYS A 119 6.26 0.02 -3.47
C CYS A 119 4.82 -0.09 -2.98
N GLY A 120 4.42 -1.28 -2.50
CA GLY A 120 3.06 -1.54 -1.98
C GLY A 120 2.75 -0.93 -0.61
N GLY A 121 3.70 -0.24 0.03
CA GLY A 121 3.57 0.21 1.42
C GLY A 121 2.71 1.45 1.65
N CYS A 122 2.46 2.28 0.64
CA CYS A 122 1.76 3.55 0.78
C CYS A 122 0.70 3.75 -0.30
N GLN A 123 -0.46 4.32 0.10
CA GLN A 123 -1.62 4.51 -0.78
C GLN A 123 -1.84 5.98 -1.18
N TYR A 124 -1.49 6.96 -0.32
CA TYR A 124 -1.98 8.33 -0.44
C TYR A 124 -0.88 9.41 -0.42
N GLN A 125 0.39 9.08 -0.66
CA GLN A 125 1.44 10.12 -0.63
C GLN A 125 1.30 11.19 -1.73
N HIS A 126 0.46 10.96 -2.72
CA HIS A 126 0.12 11.92 -3.79
C HIS A 126 -1.03 12.86 -3.42
N MET A 127 -1.54 12.77 -2.18
CA MET A 127 -2.61 13.61 -1.64
C MET A 127 -2.12 14.31 -0.37
N SER A 128 -2.45 15.59 -0.19
CA SER A 128 -2.08 16.36 1.01
C SER A 128 -2.65 15.71 2.28
N ILE A 129 -2.01 15.91 3.42
CA ILE A 129 -2.50 15.31 4.69
C ILE A 129 -3.89 15.86 5.08
N SER A 130 -4.18 17.11 4.75
CA SER A 130 -5.51 17.70 4.97
C SER A 130 -6.57 16.99 4.14
N SER A 131 -6.29 16.78 2.86
CA SER A 131 -7.20 16.06 1.95
C SER A 131 -7.33 14.58 2.34
N GLN A 132 -6.25 13.91 2.79
CA GLN A 132 -6.31 12.54 3.33
C GLN A 132 -7.25 12.46 4.55
N ARG A 133 -7.22 13.44 5.46
CA ARG A 133 -8.09 13.49 6.65
C ARG A 133 -9.55 13.71 6.25
N SER A 134 -9.81 14.66 5.36
CA SER A 134 -11.15 14.90 4.83
C SER A 134 -11.69 13.66 4.12
N TRP A 135 -10.85 13.01 3.32
CA TRP A 135 -11.23 11.78 2.64
C TRP A 135 -11.60 10.65 3.61
N LYS A 136 -10.83 10.44 4.69
CA LYS A 136 -11.15 9.43 5.72
C LYS A 136 -12.48 9.71 6.40
N GLN A 137 -12.80 10.98 6.66
CA GLN A 137 -14.11 11.39 7.18
C GLN A 137 -15.23 11.01 6.20
N THR A 138 -15.05 11.32 4.91
CA THR A 138 -15.99 10.96 3.83
C THR A 138 -16.18 9.44 3.72
N GLN A 139 -15.12 8.65 3.84
CA GLN A 139 -15.20 7.18 3.82
C GLN A 139 -16.10 6.64 4.92
N VAL A 140 -16.00 7.16 6.14
CA VAL A 140 -16.86 6.75 7.26
C VAL A 140 -18.30 7.12 6.97
N ALA A 141 -18.58 8.36 6.55
CA ALA A 141 -19.93 8.80 6.19
C ALA A 141 -20.55 7.94 5.08
N THR A 142 -19.76 7.65 4.04
CA THR A 142 -20.17 6.77 2.92
C THR A 142 -20.46 5.34 3.39
N ALA A 143 -19.65 4.78 4.27
CA ALA A 143 -19.85 3.44 4.81
C ALA A 143 -21.14 3.39 5.67
N MET A 144 -21.36 4.39 6.51
CA MET A 144 -22.59 4.48 7.31
C MET A 144 -23.84 4.59 6.43
N SER A 145 -23.80 5.42 5.41
CA SER A 145 -24.94 5.59 4.50
C SER A 145 -25.17 4.34 3.63
N LYS A 146 -24.15 3.85 2.93
CA LYS A 146 -24.32 2.80 1.92
C LYS A 146 -24.41 1.39 2.51
N ILE A 147 -23.72 1.12 3.63
CA ILE A 147 -23.67 -0.22 4.24
C ILE A 147 -24.67 -0.34 5.37
N ALA A 148 -24.69 0.65 6.29
CA ALA A 148 -25.58 0.62 7.45
C ALA A 148 -26.96 1.24 7.19
N GLY A 149 -27.17 1.95 6.06
CA GLY A 149 -28.43 2.65 5.77
C GLY A 149 -28.69 3.87 6.65
N ILE A 150 -27.63 4.41 7.30
CA ILE A 150 -27.74 5.54 8.23
C ILE A 150 -27.20 6.79 7.54
N SER A 151 -28.07 7.72 7.18
CA SER A 151 -27.70 8.96 6.45
C SER A 151 -27.64 10.19 7.34
N ASP A 152 -28.36 10.20 8.47
CA ASP A 152 -28.54 11.39 9.31
C ASP A 152 -27.50 11.47 10.45
N ILE A 153 -26.24 11.17 10.13
CA ILE A 153 -25.15 11.26 11.10
C ILE A 153 -24.13 12.31 10.69
N THR A 154 -23.63 13.03 11.69
CA THR A 154 -22.46 13.88 11.52
C THR A 154 -21.20 13.10 11.88
N VAL A 155 -20.35 12.84 10.89
CA VAL A 155 -19.03 12.24 11.12
C VAL A 155 -18.06 13.35 11.48
N ASN A 156 -17.41 13.23 12.63
CA ASN A 156 -16.42 14.20 13.08
C ASN A 156 -15.19 14.23 12.18
N LYS A 157 -14.46 15.33 12.19
CA LYS A 157 -13.19 15.47 11.47
C LYS A 157 -12.19 14.43 11.95
N THR A 158 -11.43 13.87 11.02
CA THR A 158 -10.33 12.93 11.33
C THR A 158 -9.27 13.65 12.17
N VAL A 159 -9.00 13.14 13.36
CA VAL A 159 -7.96 13.64 14.26
C VAL A 159 -6.60 13.08 13.84
N GLY A 160 -5.57 13.89 13.95
CA GLY A 160 -4.20 13.52 13.63
C GLY A 160 -3.20 14.53 14.18
N THR A 161 -1.92 14.23 13.99
CA THR A 161 -0.81 15.09 14.42
C THR A 161 -0.10 15.72 13.22
N SER A 162 0.91 16.56 13.48
CA SER A 162 1.79 17.12 12.44
C SER A 162 2.82 16.12 11.89
N HIS A 163 2.90 14.91 12.45
CA HIS A 163 3.84 13.89 12.00
C HIS A 163 3.31 13.17 10.75
N GLU A 164 3.56 13.71 9.60
CA GLU A 164 3.17 13.12 8.31
C GLU A 164 4.11 12.01 7.86
N TYR A 165 5.39 12.09 8.27
CA TYR A 165 6.47 11.17 7.94
C TYR A 165 7.22 10.75 9.20
N TYR A 166 8.05 9.72 9.10
CA TYR A 166 8.88 9.19 10.20
C TYR A 166 8.10 8.77 11.46
N TYR A 167 6.82 8.42 11.29
CA TYR A 167 5.94 8.06 12.40
C TYR A 167 5.85 6.55 12.65
N ARG A 168 6.22 5.72 11.67
CA ARG A 168 5.98 4.29 11.74
C ARG A 168 7.03 3.58 12.56
N SER A 169 6.61 2.98 13.70
CA SER A 169 7.47 2.30 14.67
C SER A 169 7.73 0.83 14.38
N LYS A 170 7.21 0.28 13.28
CA LYS A 170 7.46 -1.11 12.82
C LYS A 170 7.47 -1.19 11.32
N ILE A 171 8.49 -1.83 10.76
CA ILE A 171 8.55 -2.22 9.35
C ILE A 171 8.98 -3.69 9.23
N THR A 172 8.63 -4.30 8.10
CA THR A 172 9.01 -5.68 7.77
C THR A 172 9.53 -5.73 6.33
N PRO A 173 10.72 -5.17 6.05
CA PRO A 173 11.32 -5.31 4.73
C PRO A 173 11.67 -6.77 4.43
N HIS A 174 11.75 -7.08 3.15
CA HIS A 174 12.16 -8.37 2.62
C HIS A 174 13.49 -8.25 1.89
N PHE A 175 14.17 -9.35 1.67
CA PHE A 175 15.31 -9.41 0.77
C PHE A 175 15.17 -10.60 -0.18
N GLU A 176 15.74 -10.46 -1.36
CA GLU A 176 15.75 -11.48 -2.38
C GLU A 176 17.19 -11.80 -2.79
N ARG A 177 17.48 -13.08 -3.02
CA ARG A 177 18.77 -13.55 -3.51
C ARG A 177 18.79 -13.57 -5.03
N SER A 178 19.94 -13.27 -5.58
CA SER A 178 20.18 -13.48 -7.00
C SER A 178 20.15 -14.97 -7.33
N SER A 179 19.56 -15.33 -8.44
CA SER A 179 19.63 -16.68 -9.00
C SER A 179 21.05 -17.07 -9.39
N ILE A 180 21.96 -16.11 -9.52
CA ILE A 180 23.37 -16.30 -9.87
C ILE A 180 24.21 -15.88 -8.67
N GLY A 181 24.99 -16.80 -8.08
CA GLY A 181 26.01 -16.49 -7.07
C GLY A 181 25.52 -16.34 -5.64
N ASN A 182 24.24 -16.61 -5.33
CA ASN A 182 23.65 -16.58 -3.98
C ASN A 182 23.84 -15.22 -3.22
N GLN A 183 24.11 -14.15 -3.95
CA GLN A 183 24.23 -12.80 -3.39
C GLN A 183 22.83 -12.20 -3.19
N ILE A 184 22.69 -11.29 -2.23
CA ILE A 184 21.45 -10.55 -2.06
C ILE A 184 21.31 -9.50 -3.16
N ALA A 185 20.32 -9.68 -4.01
CA ALA A 185 20.05 -8.82 -5.17
C ALA A 185 19.39 -7.52 -4.78
N CYS A 186 18.43 -7.57 -3.86
CA CYS A 186 17.71 -6.38 -3.37
C CYS A 186 17.18 -6.57 -1.94
N VAL A 187 16.98 -5.43 -1.27
CA VAL A 187 16.42 -5.36 0.09
C VAL A 187 15.38 -4.23 0.11
N GLY A 188 14.15 -4.54 0.48
CA GLY A 188 13.10 -3.53 0.48
C GLY A 188 11.72 -4.07 0.76
N PHE A 189 10.73 -3.60 0.02
CA PHE A 189 9.34 -3.95 0.25
C PHE A 189 8.71 -4.53 -1.02
N GLN A 190 7.70 -5.37 -0.82
CA GLN A 190 6.98 -5.95 -1.95
C GLN A 190 6.33 -4.85 -2.80
N GLN A 191 6.41 -5.03 -4.09
CA GLN A 191 5.66 -4.24 -5.05
C GLN A 191 4.17 -4.51 -4.87
N ARG A 192 3.35 -3.54 -5.23
CA ARG A 192 1.90 -3.70 -5.16
C ARG A 192 1.43 -4.88 -6.03
N ASN A 193 0.60 -5.75 -5.44
CA ASN A 193 -0.04 -6.90 -6.09
C ASN A 193 0.93 -7.97 -6.65
N THR A 194 2.21 -7.89 -6.31
CA THR A 194 3.20 -8.92 -6.68
C THR A 194 4.02 -9.35 -5.47
N ARG A 195 4.87 -10.35 -5.64
CA ARG A 195 5.87 -10.76 -4.63
C ARG A 195 7.25 -10.17 -4.90
N ASP A 196 7.40 -9.45 -6.02
CA ASP A 196 8.67 -8.82 -6.38
C ASP A 196 9.04 -7.76 -5.35
N ILE A 197 10.33 -7.63 -5.08
CA ILE A 197 10.82 -6.68 -4.08
C ILE A 197 11.33 -5.43 -4.77
N VAL A 198 10.81 -4.29 -4.35
CA VAL A 198 11.35 -2.97 -4.71
C VAL A 198 12.53 -2.67 -3.81
N ASP A 199 13.69 -2.40 -4.40
CA ASP A 199 14.90 -2.04 -3.65
C ASP A 199 14.73 -0.65 -3.01
N VAL A 200 14.54 -0.61 -1.69
CA VAL A 200 14.28 0.62 -0.94
C VAL A 200 15.40 0.84 0.07
N LYS A 201 16.20 1.88 -0.13
CA LYS A 201 17.31 2.21 0.78
C LYS A 201 16.85 2.96 2.04
N HIS A 202 15.78 3.73 1.91
CA HIS A 202 15.25 4.57 2.99
C HIS A 202 13.74 4.66 2.89
N CYS A 203 13.03 4.44 3.98
CA CYS A 203 11.57 4.51 4.03
C CYS A 203 11.13 5.79 4.75
N VAL A 204 10.55 6.73 4.02
CA VAL A 204 10.15 8.05 4.55
C VAL A 204 9.07 8.01 5.62
N VAL A 205 8.32 6.91 5.75
CA VAL A 205 7.30 6.76 6.81
C VAL A 205 7.84 6.03 8.04
N ALA A 206 8.91 5.24 7.90
CA ALA A 206 9.56 4.58 9.04
C ALA A 206 10.29 5.62 9.91
N SER A 207 10.31 5.40 11.23
CA SER A 207 11.00 6.28 12.16
C SER A 207 12.49 6.42 11.84
N LYS A 208 13.12 7.47 12.34
CA LYS A 208 14.57 7.69 12.13
C LYS A 208 15.43 6.58 12.72
N PRO A 209 15.20 6.08 13.97
CA PRO A 209 15.94 4.94 14.52
C PRO A 209 15.78 3.67 13.68
N ILE A 210 14.56 3.38 13.19
CA ILE A 210 14.32 2.25 12.31
C ILE A 210 15.14 2.40 11.01
N ASN A 211 15.12 3.57 10.36
CA ASN A 211 15.89 3.79 9.14
C ASN A 211 17.39 3.59 9.37
N ALA A 212 17.94 4.11 10.47
CA ALA A 212 19.36 3.92 10.82
C ALA A 212 19.71 2.43 10.98
N LYS A 213 18.90 1.68 11.74
CA LYS A 213 19.10 0.23 11.90
C LYS A 213 18.91 -0.53 10.59
N TYR A 214 17.93 -0.14 9.78
CA TYR A 214 17.65 -0.74 8.49
C TYR A 214 18.83 -0.56 7.51
N THR A 215 19.39 0.64 7.42
CA THR A 215 20.57 0.91 6.59
C THR A 215 21.73 0.00 7.00
N HIS A 216 22.04 -0.07 8.30
CA HIS A 216 23.10 -0.93 8.82
C HIS A 216 22.89 -2.42 8.49
N LEU A 217 21.66 -2.94 8.67
CA LEU A 217 21.35 -4.32 8.31
C LEU A 217 21.44 -4.57 6.81
N ARG A 218 21.00 -3.61 6.03
CA ARG A 218 21.10 -3.66 4.57
C ARG A 218 22.56 -3.77 4.13
N ASP A 219 23.44 -2.94 4.69
CA ASP A 219 24.88 -2.96 4.36
C ASP A 219 25.53 -4.30 4.72
N ILE A 220 25.16 -4.89 5.86
CA ILE A 220 25.61 -6.23 6.22
C ILE A 220 25.14 -7.25 5.20
N LEU A 221 23.86 -7.20 4.81
CA LEU A 221 23.28 -8.16 3.87
C LEU A 221 23.90 -8.06 2.47
N THR A 222 24.15 -6.85 1.97
CA THR A 222 24.67 -6.65 0.60
C THR A 222 26.18 -6.82 0.49
N ASN A 223 26.95 -6.57 1.57
CA ASN A 223 28.40 -6.58 1.53
C ASN A 223 29.04 -7.89 2.06
N SER A 224 28.27 -8.78 2.70
CA SER A 224 28.84 -10.01 3.26
C SER A 224 29.03 -11.09 2.22
N SER A 225 30.25 -11.54 2.06
CA SER A 225 30.62 -12.66 1.18
C SER A 225 30.02 -14.02 1.59
N SER A 226 29.52 -14.14 2.83
CA SER A 226 28.93 -15.36 3.39
C SER A 226 27.48 -15.18 3.82
N ASN A 227 26.63 -14.74 2.91
CA ASN A 227 25.20 -14.52 3.16
C ASN A 227 24.39 -15.80 3.42
N ALA A 228 25.03 -16.98 3.45
CA ALA A 228 24.39 -18.28 3.67
C ALA A 228 23.61 -18.41 5.00
N LYS A 229 23.91 -17.54 5.98
CA LYS A 229 23.28 -17.59 7.30
C LYS A 229 21.90 -16.94 7.37
N PHE A 230 21.54 -16.09 6.44
CA PHE A 230 20.24 -15.41 6.46
C PHE A 230 19.22 -16.20 5.63
N LYS A 231 18.16 -16.67 6.27
CA LYS A 231 17.01 -17.27 5.56
C LYS A 231 16.23 -16.17 4.85
N GLU A 232 15.80 -16.42 3.62
CA GLU A 232 14.89 -15.53 2.91
C GLU A 232 13.60 -15.32 3.71
N GLY A 233 13.09 -14.09 3.71
CA GLY A 233 11.89 -13.76 4.41
C GLY A 233 11.83 -12.32 4.92
N PRO A 234 10.77 -11.99 5.66
CA PRO A 234 10.63 -10.66 6.24
C PRO A 234 11.62 -10.44 7.38
N MET A 235 12.27 -9.29 7.37
CA MET A 235 13.08 -8.80 8.49
C MET A 235 12.21 -7.91 9.36
N LEU A 236 12.08 -8.25 10.64
CA LEU A 236 11.39 -7.40 11.59
C LEU A 236 12.30 -6.28 12.07
N LEU A 237 11.81 -5.04 12.01
CA LEU A 237 12.40 -3.91 12.74
C LEU A 237 11.28 -3.22 13.54
N ARG A 238 11.40 -3.25 14.85
CA ARG A 238 10.44 -2.63 15.76
C ARG A 238 11.14 -1.70 16.73
N GLU A 239 10.69 -0.47 16.81
CA GLU A 239 11.22 0.55 17.71
C GLU A 239 10.52 0.51 19.06
N SER A 240 11.29 0.59 20.12
CA SER A 240 10.87 0.83 21.50
C SER A 240 10.77 2.33 21.76
N HIS A 241 10.03 2.75 22.79
CA HIS A 241 9.86 4.18 23.12
C HIS A 241 11.18 4.90 23.41
N ASN A 242 12.22 4.18 23.83
CA ASN A 242 13.58 4.71 24.10
C ASN A 242 14.45 4.81 22.83
N GLY A 243 13.91 4.53 21.64
CA GLY A 243 14.63 4.57 20.37
C GLY A 243 15.41 3.29 20.04
N THR A 244 15.43 2.28 20.91
CA THR A 244 16.05 0.98 20.61
C THR A 244 15.24 0.24 19.54
N VAL A 245 15.92 -0.30 18.54
CA VAL A 245 15.26 -1.08 17.46
C VAL A 245 15.57 -2.57 17.65
N VAL A 246 14.52 -3.34 17.89
CA VAL A 246 14.53 -4.79 18.05
C VAL A 246 14.26 -5.46 16.70
N THR A 247 15.01 -6.52 16.40
CA THR A 247 14.90 -7.31 15.16
C THR A 247 14.52 -8.77 15.41
N ASP A 248 14.59 -9.23 16.63
CA ASP A 248 14.13 -10.55 17.04
C ASP A 248 12.67 -10.46 17.50
N GLY A 249 11.77 -11.18 16.82
CA GLY A 249 10.35 -11.15 17.11
C GLY A 249 9.94 -11.67 18.49
N ASN A 250 10.79 -12.47 19.14
CA ASN A 250 10.53 -13.03 20.48
C ASN A 250 11.04 -12.12 21.61
N LYS A 251 11.79 -11.07 21.30
CA LYS A 251 12.25 -10.10 22.30
C LYS A 251 11.17 -9.08 22.60
N ASP A 252 11.19 -8.64 23.86
CA ASP A 252 10.27 -7.63 24.34
C ASP A 252 10.63 -6.24 23.83
N VAL A 253 9.60 -5.47 23.58
CA VAL A 253 9.62 -4.05 23.22
C VAL A 253 8.75 -3.30 24.20
N GLN A 254 9.18 -2.11 24.57
CA GLN A 254 8.44 -1.24 25.47
C GLN A 254 7.88 -0.03 24.70
N GLN A 255 6.63 0.29 24.97
CA GLN A 255 5.97 1.50 24.47
C GLN A 255 5.33 2.25 25.64
N LYS A 256 5.33 3.58 25.58
CA LYS A 256 4.71 4.42 26.59
C LYS A 256 3.54 5.17 25.98
N VAL A 257 2.36 5.05 26.61
CA VAL A 257 1.13 5.69 26.17
C VAL A 257 0.43 6.30 27.38
N GLY A 258 0.17 7.60 27.35
CA GLY A 258 -0.51 8.29 28.46
C GLY A 258 0.18 8.13 29.82
N GLY A 259 1.53 7.96 29.84
CA GLY A 259 2.30 7.74 31.03
C GLY A 259 2.41 6.26 31.48
N ILE A 260 1.61 5.36 30.91
CA ILE A 260 1.62 3.92 31.19
C ILE A 260 2.62 3.23 30.26
N GLU A 261 3.43 2.32 30.82
CA GLU A 261 4.40 1.52 30.08
C GLU A 261 3.80 0.16 29.71
N PHE A 262 3.81 -0.16 28.42
CA PHE A 262 3.36 -1.43 27.86
C PHE A 262 4.58 -2.24 27.41
N GLN A 263 4.63 -3.52 27.77
CA GLN A 263 5.63 -4.47 27.35
C GLN A 263 4.97 -5.60 26.55
N PHE A 264 5.52 -5.89 25.36
CA PHE A 264 5.00 -6.92 24.46
C PHE A 264 6.09 -7.43 23.54
N GLN A 265 5.90 -8.61 22.94
CA GLN A 265 6.90 -9.15 22.02
C GLN A 265 6.90 -8.37 20.69
N ALA A 266 8.09 -8.17 20.11
CA ALA A 266 8.27 -7.35 18.91
C ALA A 266 7.45 -7.84 17.70
N ARG A 267 7.13 -9.14 17.62
CA ARG A 267 6.26 -9.72 16.57
C ARG A 267 4.79 -9.40 16.75
N GLU A 268 4.34 -9.15 17.97
CA GLU A 268 2.94 -8.94 18.29
C GLU A 268 2.39 -7.65 17.68
N PHE A 269 1.07 -7.59 17.61
CA PHE A 269 0.41 -6.37 17.13
C PHE A 269 0.45 -5.30 18.23
N PHE A 270 0.86 -4.13 17.85
CA PHE A 270 0.72 -2.88 18.61
C PHE A 270 0.64 -1.74 17.61
N GLN A 271 -0.03 -0.65 17.93
CA GLN A 271 -0.21 0.49 17.01
C GLN A 271 1.15 1.04 16.54
N ASN A 272 1.28 1.19 15.22
CA ASN A 272 2.55 1.58 14.59
C ASN A 272 2.79 3.09 14.52
N ASN A 273 1.81 3.89 14.94
CA ASN A 273 1.93 5.35 14.99
C ASN A 273 1.77 5.83 16.45
N PRO A 274 2.86 5.98 17.18
CA PRO A 274 2.83 6.39 18.59
C PRO A 274 2.25 7.79 18.78
N TYR A 275 2.42 8.68 17.81
CA TYR A 275 1.93 10.07 17.90
C TYR A 275 0.41 10.22 17.88
N VAL A 276 -0.30 9.27 17.27
CA VAL A 276 -1.77 9.26 17.20
C VAL A 276 -2.36 8.39 18.30
N LEU A 277 -1.58 7.46 18.84
CA LEU A 277 -2.06 6.49 19.81
C LEU A 277 -2.56 7.14 21.10
N GLU A 278 -1.86 8.12 21.62
CA GLU A 278 -2.30 8.87 22.83
C GLU A 278 -3.62 9.58 22.60
N LEU A 279 -3.81 10.20 21.41
CA LEU A 279 -5.06 10.85 21.05
C LEU A 279 -6.22 9.85 20.96
N LEU A 280 -5.94 8.64 20.44
CA LEU A 280 -6.95 7.57 20.39
C LEU A 280 -7.34 7.11 21.79
N VAL A 281 -6.37 6.83 22.66
CA VAL A 281 -6.62 6.40 24.04
C VAL A 281 -7.38 7.48 24.81
N GLN A 282 -6.97 8.76 24.73
CA GLN A 282 -7.65 9.86 25.37
C GLN A 282 -9.10 9.97 24.89
N HIS A 283 -9.33 9.84 23.57
CA HIS A 283 -10.70 9.87 23.04
C HIS A 283 -11.58 8.76 23.61
N VAL A 284 -11.06 7.54 23.73
CA VAL A 284 -11.79 6.40 24.31
C VAL A 284 -12.11 6.67 25.79
N LEU A 285 -11.13 7.15 26.56
CA LEU A 285 -11.31 7.50 27.98
C LEU A 285 -12.36 8.61 28.15
N ASP A 286 -12.30 9.68 27.37
CA ASP A 286 -13.26 10.79 27.42
C ASP A 286 -14.68 10.29 27.16
N LYS A 287 -14.87 9.36 26.21
CA LYS A 287 -16.16 8.76 25.92
C LYS A 287 -16.64 7.83 27.03
N ALA A 288 -15.76 7.02 27.58
CA ALA A 288 -16.10 6.08 28.65
C ALA A 288 -16.44 6.83 29.96
N VAL A 289 -15.64 7.78 30.38
CA VAL A 289 -15.82 8.55 31.63
C VAL A 289 -16.96 9.57 31.49
N GLY A 290 -17.02 10.29 30.36
CA GLY A 290 -17.96 11.35 30.09
C GLY A 290 -19.44 10.90 30.10
N HIS A 291 -19.70 9.60 29.96
CA HIS A 291 -21.05 9.02 30.03
C HIS A 291 -21.35 8.30 31.34
N GLY A 292 -20.51 8.46 32.38
CA GLY A 292 -20.72 7.83 33.68
C GLY A 292 -20.70 6.32 33.66
N CYS A 293 -20.02 5.71 32.67
CA CYS A 293 -19.93 4.27 32.53
C CYS A 293 -19.20 3.65 33.73
N LYS A 294 -19.82 2.63 34.34
CA LYS A 294 -19.22 1.86 35.44
C LYS A 294 -18.39 0.66 34.94
N HIS A 295 -18.64 0.22 33.73
CA HIS A 295 -18.01 -0.93 33.11
C HIS A 295 -17.59 -0.60 31.68
N LEU A 296 -16.36 -0.98 31.29
CA LEU A 296 -15.84 -0.91 29.95
C LEU A 296 -15.45 -2.33 29.53
N VAL A 297 -15.87 -2.76 28.36
CA VAL A 297 -15.50 -4.05 27.79
C VAL A 297 -14.75 -3.79 26.49
N ASP A 298 -13.48 -4.19 26.46
CA ASP A 298 -12.69 -4.26 25.22
C ASP A 298 -12.72 -5.70 24.69
N THR A 299 -13.35 -5.88 23.53
CA THR A 299 -13.54 -7.22 22.91
C THR A 299 -12.31 -7.71 22.14
N TYR A 300 -11.34 -6.83 21.88
CA TYR A 300 -10.13 -7.12 21.12
C TYR A 300 -8.89 -6.46 21.72
N CYS A 301 -8.74 -6.55 23.04
CA CYS A 301 -7.74 -5.80 23.81
C CYS A 301 -6.28 -6.03 23.36
N GLY A 302 -5.96 -7.19 22.75
CA GLY A 302 -4.59 -7.47 22.30
C GLY A 302 -3.57 -7.39 23.43
N SER A 303 -2.64 -6.45 23.31
CA SER A 303 -1.62 -6.18 24.35
C SER A 303 -2.06 -5.14 25.40
N GLY A 304 -3.32 -4.80 25.42
CA GLY A 304 -3.90 -3.83 26.36
C GLY A 304 -4.53 -2.63 25.69
#